data_817765096b3c5b52e28498b9b59ff193
#
_entry.id   817765096b3c5b52e28498b9b59ff193
#
_cell.length_a   1.000
_cell.length_b   1.000
_cell.length_c   1.000
_cell.angle_alpha   90.00
_cell.angle_beta   90.00
_cell.angle_gamma   90.00
#
_symmetry.space_group_name_H-M   'P 1'
#
loop_
_entity.id
_entity.type
_entity.pdbx_description
1 polymer ?
#
loop_
_entity_poly.entity_id
_entity_poly.type
_entity_poly.pdbx_seq_one_letter_code
_entity_poly.pdbx_strand_id
1 'polypeptide(L)'
;MVLDQRWKLKVEKRHLQEEEKKEEKHLLFSLMKSKIICLSKNDEFKEILKGRKNSNKYFTIFFKKLTNKNNKKLNISFIAKKKLGNSVKRNRIKRKLRNITNEAVKKLPLKFAYSYLVIAKETILKNDYSDIKKTMFTEFNKIK
;
A
#
# COMPACT_ATOMS: atom_id res chain seq x y z
N MET A 1 -9.36 -48.66 -18.42
CA MET A 1 -8.42 -48.01 -19.33
C MET A 1 -8.95 -46.68 -19.90
N VAL A 2 -10.21 -46.60 -20.31
CA VAL A 2 -10.79 -45.34 -20.83
C VAL A 2 -10.99 -44.29 -19.71
N LEU A 3 -11.16 -44.69 -18.46
CA LEU A 3 -11.29 -43.84 -17.28
C LEU A 3 -9.99 -43.08 -16.91
N ASP A 4 -8.82 -43.68 -17.12
CA ASP A 4 -7.53 -43.08 -16.83
C ASP A 4 -7.18 -41.88 -17.72
N GLN A 5 -7.54 -41.92 -19.01
CA GLN A 5 -7.29 -40.84 -19.94
C GLN A 5 -8.18 -39.64 -19.65
N ARG A 6 -9.46 -39.84 -19.32
CA ARG A 6 -10.38 -38.76 -18.93
C ARG A 6 -9.96 -38.09 -17.63
N TRP A 7 -9.42 -38.85 -16.68
CA TRP A 7 -8.96 -38.33 -15.41
C TRP A 7 -7.66 -37.52 -15.57
N LYS A 8 -6.71 -37.99 -16.36
CA LYS A 8 -5.49 -37.27 -16.73
C LYS A 8 -5.81 -35.91 -17.39
N LEU A 9 -6.73 -35.88 -18.34
CA LEU A 9 -7.17 -34.64 -19.00
C LEU A 9 -7.85 -33.67 -18.02
N LYS A 10 -8.62 -34.17 -17.06
CA LYS A 10 -9.20 -33.31 -16.01
C LYS A 10 -8.14 -32.71 -15.10
N VAL A 11 -7.13 -33.48 -14.73
CA VAL A 11 -6.04 -33.01 -13.88
C VAL A 11 -5.18 -31.99 -14.61
N GLU A 12 -4.84 -32.23 -15.86
CA GLU A 12 -4.10 -31.27 -16.70
C GLU A 12 -4.86 -29.95 -16.85
N LYS A 13 -6.15 -29.97 -17.13
CA LYS A 13 -6.99 -28.77 -17.22
C LYS A 13 -7.03 -27.99 -15.90
N ARG A 14 -7.10 -28.67 -14.76
CA ARG A 14 -7.03 -28.00 -13.45
C ARG A 14 -5.68 -27.34 -13.21
N HIS A 15 -4.57 -28.02 -13.52
CA HIS A 15 -3.24 -27.46 -13.41
C HIS A 15 -3.06 -26.21 -14.27
N LEU A 16 -3.49 -26.25 -15.51
CA LEU A 16 -3.43 -25.09 -16.42
C LEU A 16 -4.24 -23.91 -15.88
N GLN A 17 -5.45 -24.16 -15.35
CA GLN A 17 -6.28 -23.09 -14.76
C GLN A 17 -5.67 -22.50 -13.48
N GLU A 18 -5.01 -23.33 -12.66
CA GLU A 18 -4.31 -22.86 -11.46
C GLU A 18 -3.07 -22.02 -11.79
N GLU A 19 -2.32 -22.41 -12.82
CA GLU A 19 -1.17 -21.65 -13.30
C GLU A 19 -1.60 -20.31 -13.90
N GLU A 20 -2.63 -20.28 -14.73
CA GLU A 20 -3.20 -19.02 -15.26
C GLU A 20 -3.65 -18.07 -14.14
N LYS A 21 -4.33 -18.57 -13.12
CA LYS A 21 -4.72 -17.77 -11.96
C LYS A 21 -3.53 -17.24 -11.16
N LYS A 22 -2.46 -18.01 -11.06
CA LYS A 22 -1.21 -17.57 -10.40
C LYS A 22 -0.52 -16.48 -11.20
N GLU A 23 -0.46 -16.61 -12.51
CA GLU A 23 0.11 -15.60 -13.41
C GLU A 23 -0.70 -14.30 -13.38
N GLU A 24 -2.03 -14.37 -13.44
CA GLU A 24 -2.89 -13.19 -13.30
C GLU A 24 -2.68 -12.48 -11.97
N LYS A 25 -2.61 -13.23 -10.87
CA LYS A 25 -2.32 -12.65 -9.54
C LYS A 25 -0.93 -12.01 -9.50
N HIS A 26 0.07 -12.62 -10.11
CA HIS A 26 1.42 -12.08 -10.16
C HIS A 26 1.50 -10.81 -11.00
N LEU A 27 0.84 -10.78 -12.16
CA LEU A 27 0.72 -9.60 -13.02
C LEU A 27 -0.01 -8.47 -12.32
N LEU A 28 -1.13 -8.74 -11.66
CA LEU A 28 -1.88 -7.75 -10.86
C LEU A 28 -1.02 -7.21 -9.73
N PHE A 29 -0.28 -8.07 -9.03
CA PHE A 29 0.62 -7.68 -7.95
C PHE A 29 1.79 -6.82 -8.46
N SER A 30 2.35 -7.16 -9.63
CA SER A 30 3.40 -6.40 -10.30
C SER A 30 2.90 -5.02 -10.77
N LEU A 31 1.71 -4.97 -11.37
CA LEU A 31 1.04 -3.72 -11.75
C LEU A 31 0.73 -2.85 -10.54
N MET A 32 0.38 -3.45 -9.42
CA MET A 32 0.14 -2.73 -8.16
C MET A 32 1.40 -2.13 -7.57
N LYS A 33 2.51 -2.85 -7.59
CA LYS A 33 3.83 -2.32 -7.17
C LYS A 33 4.27 -1.12 -8.01
N SER A 34 3.89 -1.11 -9.28
CA SER A 34 4.27 -0.03 -10.20
C SER A 34 3.54 1.30 -9.95
N LYS A 35 2.43 1.31 -9.21
CA LYS A 35 1.64 2.51 -8.92
C LYS A 35 2.12 3.31 -7.72
N ILE A 36 2.97 2.74 -6.88
CA ILE A 36 3.51 3.39 -5.69
C ILE A 36 5.02 3.52 -5.80
N ILE A 37 5.53 4.73 -5.57
CA ILE A 37 6.95 5.03 -5.47
C ILE A 37 7.26 5.49 -4.05
N CYS A 38 8.30 4.93 -3.44
CA CYS A 38 8.81 5.41 -2.17
C CYS A 38 9.68 6.65 -2.37
N LEU A 39 9.58 7.58 -1.44
CA LEU A 39 10.48 8.73 -1.38
C LEU A 39 11.87 8.26 -0.95
N SER A 40 12.90 8.72 -1.63
CA SER A 40 14.28 8.28 -1.40
C SER A 40 15.20 9.34 -0.83
N LYS A 41 14.91 10.61 -1.09
CA LYS A 41 15.78 11.72 -0.70
C LYS A 41 15.37 12.35 0.63
N ASN A 42 16.34 12.63 1.49
CA ASN A 42 16.10 13.30 2.78
C ASN A 42 15.48 14.69 2.63
N ASP A 43 15.85 15.42 1.61
CA ASP A 43 15.28 16.74 1.32
C ASP A 43 13.79 16.69 1.00
N GLU A 44 13.35 15.64 0.30
CA GLU A 44 11.92 15.41 0.02
C GLU A 44 11.13 15.20 1.31
N PHE A 45 11.65 14.44 2.27
CA PHE A 45 11.03 14.27 3.58
C PHE A 45 10.88 15.58 4.34
N LYS A 46 11.94 16.37 4.37
CA LYS A 46 11.93 17.70 5.02
C LYS A 46 10.90 18.64 4.38
N GLU A 47 10.82 18.63 3.06
CA GLU A 47 9.85 19.44 2.32
C GLU A 47 8.40 19.02 2.60
N ILE A 48 8.12 17.74 2.63
CA ILE A 48 6.77 17.22 2.92
C ILE A 48 6.36 17.53 4.35
N LEU A 49 7.28 17.47 5.31
CA LEU A 49 7.02 17.82 6.71
C LEU A 49 6.62 19.29 6.91
N LYS A 50 7.02 20.17 5.99
CA LYS A 50 6.58 21.59 5.97
C LYS A 50 5.20 21.78 5.34
N GLY A 51 4.64 20.75 4.71
CA GLY A 51 3.36 20.80 4.05
C GLY A 51 2.15 20.68 4.99
N ARG A 52 1.00 20.42 4.41
CA ARG A 52 -0.24 20.16 5.16
C ARG A 52 -0.15 18.83 5.90
N LYS A 53 -0.84 18.73 7.03
CA LYS A 53 -0.92 17.50 7.81
C LYS A 53 -2.36 17.19 8.22
N ASN A 54 -2.72 15.92 8.16
CA ASN A 54 -3.93 15.38 8.77
C ASN A 54 -3.51 14.36 9.84
N SER A 55 -3.92 14.57 11.06
CA SER A 55 -3.60 13.67 12.17
C SER A 55 -4.86 12.97 12.67
N ASN A 56 -4.76 11.67 12.89
CA ASN A 56 -5.84 10.89 13.50
C ASN A 56 -5.29 9.98 14.62
N LYS A 57 -6.14 9.09 15.13
CA LYS A 57 -5.79 8.18 16.22
C LYS A 57 -4.63 7.24 15.89
N TYR A 58 -4.52 6.78 14.63
CA TYR A 58 -3.60 5.73 14.23
C TYR A 58 -2.29 6.22 13.58
N PHE A 59 -2.37 7.33 12.84
CA PHE A 59 -1.24 7.86 12.07
C PHE A 59 -1.41 9.34 11.78
N THR A 60 -0.34 9.96 11.31
CA THR A 60 -0.34 11.32 10.78
C THR A 60 0.08 11.28 9.31
N ILE A 61 -0.70 11.88 8.43
CA ILE A 61 -0.38 12.02 7.00
C ILE A 61 0.10 13.44 6.76
N PHE A 62 1.31 13.58 6.23
CA PHE A 62 1.82 14.84 5.68
C PHE A 62 1.72 14.77 4.16
N PHE A 63 1.34 15.85 3.53
CA PHE A 63 1.26 15.92 2.08
C PHE A 63 1.63 17.30 1.56
N LYS A 64 2.38 17.32 0.45
CA LYS A 64 2.79 18.52 -0.25
C LYS A 64 3.00 18.21 -1.72
N LYS A 65 2.70 19.19 -2.58
CA LYS A 65 3.02 19.10 -4.00
C LYS A 65 4.53 19.35 -4.18
N LEU A 66 5.24 18.34 -4.64
CA LEU A 66 6.68 18.47 -4.96
C LEU A 66 6.87 18.69 -6.44
N THR A 67 7.78 19.59 -6.79
CA THR A 67 8.27 19.78 -8.15
C THR A 67 9.10 18.58 -8.58
N ASN A 68 9.10 18.26 -9.87
CA ASN A 68 9.90 17.16 -10.46
C ASN A 68 9.51 15.73 -10.03
N LYS A 69 8.26 15.53 -9.62
CA LYS A 69 7.74 14.18 -9.33
C LYS A 69 6.84 13.66 -10.45
N ASN A 70 6.90 12.36 -10.66
CA ASN A 70 6.07 11.69 -11.64
C ASN A 70 4.62 11.61 -11.15
N ASN A 71 3.71 12.32 -11.82
CA ASN A 71 2.28 12.33 -11.48
C ASN A 71 1.55 11.03 -11.88
N LYS A 72 2.19 10.13 -12.60
CA LYS A 72 1.60 8.84 -13.00
C LYS A 72 1.60 7.81 -11.88
N LYS A 73 2.40 8.02 -10.83
CA LYS A 73 2.54 7.12 -9.70
C LYS A 73 2.35 7.86 -8.39
N LEU A 74 1.85 7.16 -7.38
CA LEU A 74 1.67 7.70 -6.04
C LEU A 74 3.02 7.74 -5.31
N ASN A 75 3.50 8.92 -4.99
CA ASN A 75 4.69 9.11 -4.17
C ASN A 75 4.30 9.07 -2.70
N ILE A 76 4.62 8.00 -1.99
CA ILE A 76 4.27 7.82 -0.58
C ILE A 76 5.34 7.04 0.16
N SER A 77 5.65 7.48 1.37
CA SER A 77 6.53 6.76 2.30
C SER A 77 5.89 6.55 3.65
N PHE A 78 6.27 5.48 4.30
CA PHE A 78 5.76 5.10 5.61
C PHE A 78 6.90 5.10 6.63
N ILE A 79 6.69 5.77 7.74
CA ILE A 79 7.64 5.84 8.85
C ILE A 79 7.04 5.18 10.09
N ALA A 80 7.81 4.26 10.68
CA ALA A 80 7.56 3.70 11.99
C ALA A 80 8.75 4.03 12.88
N LYS A 81 8.55 4.88 13.89
CA LYS A 81 9.61 5.33 14.80
C LYS A 81 10.14 4.19 15.67
N LYS A 82 11.40 4.29 16.12
CA LYS A 82 12.05 3.28 16.97
C LYS A 82 11.26 2.95 18.25
N LYS A 83 10.56 3.92 18.83
CA LYS A 83 9.72 3.73 20.02
C LYS A 83 8.56 2.75 19.83
N LEU A 84 8.16 2.45 18.60
CA LEU A 84 7.09 1.50 18.30
C LEU A 84 7.51 0.03 18.43
N GLY A 85 8.78 -0.26 18.63
CA GLY A 85 9.31 -1.58 18.85
C GLY A 85 10.54 -1.90 18.01
N ASN A 86 10.88 -3.18 17.93
CA ASN A 86 12.00 -3.67 17.14
C ASN A 86 11.75 -3.56 15.63
N SER A 87 12.76 -3.88 14.82
CA SER A 87 12.67 -3.81 13.36
C SER A 87 11.57 -4.69 12.77
N VAL A 88 11.32 -5.86 13.35
CA VAL A 88 10.26 -6.78 12.91
C VAL A 88 8.88 -6.15 13.08
N LYS A 89 8.58 -5.58 14.25
CA LYS A 89 7.31 -4.88 14.52
C LYS A 89 7.12 -3.67 13.60
N ARG A 90 8.16 -2.86 13.44
CA ARG A 90 8.13 -1.69 12.55
C ARG A 90 7.90 -2.07 11.09
N ASN A 91 8.54 -3.11 10.60
CA ASN A 91 8.32 -3.61 9.25
C ASN A 91 6.90 -4.15 9.04
N ARG A 92 6.33 -4.80 10.04
CA ARG A 92 4.93 -5.27 10.03
C ARG A 92 3.96 -4.09 9.89
N ILE A 93 4.18 -3.02 10.63
CA ILE A 93 3.38 -1.79 10.54
C ILE A 93 3.48 -1.17 9.14
N LYS A 94 4.68 -1.02 8.61
CA LYS A 94 4.89 -0.47 7.26
C LYS A 94 4.21 -1.31 6.18
N ARG A 95 4.27 -2.63 6.25
CA ARG A 95 3.60 -3.54 5.33
C ARG A 95 2.08 -3.40 5.42
N LYS A 96 1.53 -3.33 6.63
CA LYS A 96 0.09 -3.12 6.86
C LYS A 96 -0.38 -1.83 6.22
N LEU A 97 0.29 -0.72 6.45
CA LEU A 97 -0.04 0.58 5.86
C LEU A 97 0.11 0.58 4.34
N ARG A 98 1.13 -0.07 3.81
CA ARG A 98 1.35 -0.20 2.37
C ARG A 98 0.23 -0.99 1.70
N ASN A 99 -0.21 -2.08 2.29
CA ASN A 99 -1.32 -2.88 1.78
C ASN A 99 -2.63 -2.08 1.74
N ILE A 100 -2.93 -1.34 2.81
CA ILE A 100 -4.09 -0.46 2.86
C ILE A 100 -4.02 0.62 1.78
N THR A 101 -2.85 1.22 1.58
CA THR A 101 -2.64 2.23 0.53
C THR A 101 -2.81 1.64 -0.86
N ASN A 102 -2.32 0.44 -1.11
CA ASN A 102 -2.51 -0.26 -2.39
C ASN A 102 -4.00 -0.48 -2.70
N GLU A 103 -4.79 -0.83 -1.69
CA GLU A 103 -6.24 -0.94 -1.85
C GLU A 103 -6.89 0.43 -2.09
N ALA A 104 -6.44 1.46 -1.39
CA ALA A 104 -6.95 2.82 -1.55
C ALA A 104 -6.67 3.38 -2.96
N VAL A 105 -5.49 3.14 -3.52
CA VAL A 105 -5.14 3.54 -4.89
C VAL A 105 -6.09 2.94 -5.93
N LYS A 106 -6.58 1.74 -5.69
CA LYS A 106 -7.54 1.08 -6.60
C LYS A 106 -8.96 1.61 -6.48
N LYS A 107 -9.38 1.95 -5.27
CA LYS A 107 -10.79 2.24 -4.95
C LYS A 107 -11.10 3.73 -4.88
N LEU A 108 -10.11 4.57 -4.62
CA LEU A 108 -10.29 6.00 -4.39
C LEU A 108 -9.59 6.84 -5.46
N PRO A 109 -10.17 8.00 -5.83
CA PRO A 109 -9.51 8.96 -6.71
C PRO A 109 -8.42 9.73 -5.95
N LEU A 110 -7.27 9.12 -5.72
CA LEU A 110 -6.14 9.75 -5.04
C LEU A 110 -5.45 10.76 -5.95
N LYS A 111 -5.01 11.88 -5.36
CA LYS A 111 -4.26 12.91 -6.09
C LYS A 111 -2.78 12.54 -6.18
N PHE A 112 -2.35 12.14 -7.34
CA PHE A 112 -0.95 11.77 -7.61
C PHE A 112 -0.02 13.00 -7.71
N ALA A 113 -0.58 14.22 -7.82
CA ALA A 113 0.20 15.44 -7.80
C ALA A 113 0.87 15.73 -6.44
N TYR A 114 0.33 15.19 -5.36
CA TYR A 114 0.91 15.32 -4.02
C TYR A 114 1.84 14.15 -3.71
N SER A 115 2.86 14.45 -2.93
CA SER A 115 3.68 13.45 -2.26
C SER A 115 3.26 13.32 -0.81
N TYR A 116 3.19 12.09 -0.31
CA TYR A 116 2.63 11.76 0.99
C TYR A 116 3.68 11.15 1.91
N LEU A 117 3.60 11.46 3.18
CA LEU A 117 4.40 10.85 4.23
C LEU A 117 3.48 10.42 5.36
N VAL A 118 3.42 9.14 5.65
CA VAL A 118 2.59 8.55 6.71
C VAL A 118 3.47 8.14 7.87
N ILE A 119 3.22 8.75 9.03
CA ILE A 119 3.93 8.44 10.28
C ILE A 119 3.00 7.66 11.19
N ALA A 120 3.36 6.41 11.50
CA ALA A 120 2.57 5.52 12.34
C ALA A 120 2.62 5.94 13.82
N LYS A 121 1.50 5.77 14.53
CA LYS A 121 1.37 5.95 15.98
C LYS A 121 1.28 4.59 16.69
N GLU A 122 1.49 4.55 17.99
CA GLU A 122 1.45 3.32 18.80
C GLU A 122 0.11 2.59 18.77
N THR A 123 -0.96 3.33 18.63
CA THR A 123 -2.33 2.79 18.54
C THR A 123 -2.54 1.82 17.36
N ILE A 124 -1.72 1.90 16.32
CA ILE A 124 -1.76 0.94 15.19
C ILE A 124 -1.53 -0.50 15.64
N LEU A 125 -0.68 -0.71 16.65
CA LEU A 125 -0.34 -2.06 17.14
C LEU A 125 -1.50 -2.72 17.87
N LYS A 126 -2.39 -1.92 18.47
CA LYS A 126 -3.48 -2.39 19.34
C LYS A 126 -4.83 -2.51 18.63
N ASN A 127 -4.93 -2.07 17.38
CA ASN A 127 -6.21 -1.99 16.67
C ASN A 127 -6.24 -2.89 15.44
N ASP A 128 -7.46 -3.26 15.03
CA ASP A 128 -7.70 -4.13 13.91
C ASP A 128 -7.38 -3.47 12.56
N TYR A 129 -7.04 -4.31 11.60
CA TYR A 129 -6.74 -3.88 10.23
C TYR A 129 -7.91 -3.12 9.59
N SER A 130 -9.15 -3.59 9.80
CA SER A 130 -10.35 -2.98 9.23
C SER A 130 -10.59 -1.55 9.70
N ASP A 131 -10.34 -1.24 10.96
CA ASP A 131 -10.53 0.09 11.53
C ASP A 131 -9.48 1.07 11.00
N ILE A 132 -8.23 0.62 10.94
CA ILE A 132 -7.13 1.40 10.36
C ILE A 132 -7.40 1.70 8.90
N LYS A 133 -7.89 0.71 8.14
CA LYS A 133 -8.25 0.84 6.73
C LYS A 133 -9.36 1.87 6.51
N LYS A 134 -10.45 1.79 7.26
CA LYS A 134 -11.57 2.74 7.19
C LYS A 134 -11.09 4.17 7.44
N THR A 135 -10.29 4.34 8.50
CA THR A 135 -9.72 5.65 8.86
C THR A 135 -8.82 6.18 7.75
N MET A 136 -7.96 5.34 7.17
CA MET A 136 -7.07 5.75 6.09
C MET A 136 -7.83 6.18 4.83
N PHE A 137 -8.86 5.44 4.46
CA PHE A 137 -9.73 5.79 3.34
C PHE A 137 -10.43 7.13 3.57
N THR A 138 -10.95 7.36 4.77
CA THR A 138 -11.58 8.63 5.16
C THR A 138 -10.59 9.80 5.07
N GLU A 139 -9.36 9.62 5.56
CA GLU A 139 -8.35 10.65 5.50
C GLU A 139 -7.92 10.98 4.06
N PHE A 140 -7.75 9.99 3.22
CA PHE A 140 -7.44 10.22 1.80
C PHE A 140 -8.57 10.96 1.07
N ASN A 141 -9.83 10.68 1.39
CA ASN A 141 -10.97 11.40 0.82
C ASN A 141 -11.04 12.88 1.26
N LYS A 142 -10.54 13.21 2.44
CA LYS A 142 -10.47 14.59 2.94
C LYS A 142 -9.40 15.43 2.23
N ILE A 143 -8.41 14.81 1.63
CA ILE A 143 -7.33 15.49 0.90
C ILE A 143 -7.87 15.90 -0.47
N LYS A 144 -8.28 17.16 -0.60
CA LYS A 144 -8.79 17.76 -1.83
C LYS A 144 -7.77 18.70 -2.47
#